data_5c0efddca3c10a1a7c422b2d827556c9
#
_entry.id   5c0efddca3c10a1a7c422b2d827556c9
#
_cell.length_a   1.000
_cell.length_b   1.000
_cell.length_c   1.000
_cell.angle_alpha   90.00
_cell.angle_beta   90.00
_cell.angle_gamma   90.00
#
_symmetry.space_group_name_H-M   'P 1'
#
loop_
_entity.id
_entity.type
_entity.pdbx_description
1 polymer ?
#
loop_
_entity_poly.entity_id
_entity_poly.type
_entity_poly.pdbx_seq_one_letter_code
_entity_poly.pdbx_strand_id
1 'polypeptide(L)'
;MHSDRPLSHDAGTRSRNGPHGIDPARPKRPRDKRAEGDATATPLARGLAILCAFGPDKGWLGNREIALETGIPAPTVSRLLQSLVALGYLHHDDSSRKYALAPAALSLGYAAVADPGIQQAAGDAMRTLADASDTGAPLGRRDHVDVLAPDSATAAGTTRDPRASAQSPASASASASPRKPGTAMSPSSPVTLTLDRGLQVLRAFHANRTPLTHGELASRTGLPRSAVSALTSALIDLGFIRRVAGDARFELGPNVVGIGQAYLAANPVTPLAQPFMQKLADRLDASVALAVPDHLDMLYVAHRSGTRIATPRMGIGSLVPMGTTAIGRAWLCGLPDPLRRRQIAQLTEAAGPQANAIAAGIEAAFADLRATGVCLSLGENQRDAWSMALPVRVGVSKTLMALSCGAVEPQPDVDAIRRRIVPALKQAAIELATLLRDVRPGP
;
A
#
# COMPACT_ATOMS: atom_id res chain seq x y z
N MET A 1 -62.22 -48.45 -55.05
CA MET A 1 -61.87 -49.63 -55.81
C MET A 1 -60.62 -50.16 -55.18
N HIS A 2 -60.82 -51.28 -54.56
CA HIS A 2 -60.07 -52.55 -54.44
C HIS A 2 -58.66 -52.39 -53.86
N SER A 3 -58.46 -52.89 -52.65
CA SER A 3 -58.27 -54.31 -52.30
C SER A 3 -56.84 -54.73 -52.59
N ASP A 4 -55.98 -55.32 -51.79
CA ASP A 4 -56.20 -56.32 -50.74
C ASP A 4 -54.85 -56.53 -49.95
N ARG A 5 -54.99 -56.93 -48.70
CA ARG A 5 -54.00 -57.67 -47.92
C ARG A 5 -53.89 -59.13 -48.45
N PRO A 6 -52.94 -59.99 -48.07
CA PRO A 6 -52.72 -60.43 -46.69
C PRO A 6 -51.26 -60.82 -46.32
N LEU A 7 -50.90 -60.86 -45.05
CA LEU A 7 -50.60 -61.94 -44.07
C LEU A 7 -49.65 -63.04 -44.48
N SER A 8 -48.56 -63.32 -43.76
CA SER A 8 -48.49 -64.26 -42.63
C SER A 8 -47.05 -64.68 -42.32
N HIS A 9 -46.79 -64.86 -41.03
CA HIS A 9 -46.06 -65.92 -40.29
C HIS A 9 -44.66 -66.32 -40.85
N ASP A 10 -43.64 -66.61 -40.09
CA ASP A 10 -43.51 -67.33 -38.85
C ASP A 10 -42.08 -67.25 -38.28
N ALA A 11 -41.97 -67.46 -37.02
CA ALA A 11 -40.96 -67.93 -36.09
C ALA A 11 -39.57 -68.35 -36.60
N GLY A 12 -38.60 -68.02 -35.77
CA GLY A 12 -37.55 -69.01 -35.54
C GLY A 12 -36.19 -68.49 -35.08
N THR A 13 -35.98 -68.52 -33.76
CA THR A 13 -34.78 -69.02 -33.06
C THR A 13 -33.38 -68.43 -33.29
N ARG A 14 -32.89 -67.92 -32.19
CA ARG A 14 -31.55 -68.09 -31.55
C ARG A 14 -30.29 -68.13 -32.42
N SER A 15 -29.30 -67.25 -32.10
CA SER A 15 -28.08 -67.67 -31.40
C SER A 15 -26.98 -66.59 -31.42
N ARG A 16 -26.51 -66.26 -30.27
CA ARG A 16 -25.12 -66.04 -29.77
C ARG A 16 -24.12 -65.17 -30.52
N ASN A 17 -23.62 -64.25 -29.70
CA ASN A 17 -22.22 -63.87 -29.48
C ASN A 17 -21.46 -63.02 -30.50
N GLY A 18 -21.19 -61.81 -30.10
CA GLY A 18 -19.94 -61.05 -30.00
C GLY A 18 -19.55 -60.24 -31.24
N PRO A 19 -18.61 -59.34 -31.17
CA PRO A 19 -17.92 -58.81 -30.02
C PRO A 19 -18.03 -57.25 -29.88
N HIS A 20 -17.60 -56.76 -28.73
CA HIS A 20 -17.47 -55.38 -28.37
C HIS A 20 -16.85 -54.53 -29.47
N GLY A 21 -17.61 -53.55 -30.01
CA GLY A 21 -17.12 -52.41 -30.73
C GLY A 21 -16.71 -51.35 -29.70
N ILE A 22 -15.40 -51.11 -29.61
CA ILE A 22 -14.80 -50.02 -28.86
C ILE A 22 -15.15 -48.73 -29.60
N ASP A 23 -16.02 -47.89 -28.97
CA ASP A 23 -16.32 -46.53 -29.43
C ASP A 23 -15.04 -45.70 -29.31
N PRO A 24 -14.48 -45.08 -30.39
CA PRO A 24 -13.27 -44.29 -30.27
C PRO A 24 -13.54 -43.08 -29.44
N ALA A 25 -12.84 -42.98 -28.30
CA ALA A 25 -12.86 -41.90 -27.35
C ALA A 25 -12.88 -40.54 -28.05
N ARG A 26 -13.98 -39.80 -27.87
CA ARG A 26 -14.12 -38.41 -28.21
C ARG A 26 -12.94 -37.67 -27.53
N PRO A 27 -12.08 -36.91 -28.24
CA PRO A 27 -10.99 -36.19 -27.62
C PRO A 27 -11.57 -35.21 -26.62
N LYS A 28 -11.19 -35.36 -25.36
CA LYS A 28 -11.48 -34.37 -24.31
C LYS A 28 -10.89 -33.03 -24.77
N ARG A 29 -11.74 -32.05 -25.06
CA ARG A 29 -11.28 -30.67 -25.33
C ARG A 29 -10.33 -30.25 -24.21
N PRO A 30 -9.19 -29.66 -24.54
CA PRO A 30 -8.31 -29.09 -23.51
C PRO A 30 -9.15 -28.15 -22.62
N ARG A 31 -9.21 -28.44 -21.34
CA ARG A 31 -9.76 -27.51 -20.36
C ARG A 31 -9.01 -26.19 -20.51
N ASP A 32 -9.72 -25.19 -20.93
CA ASP A 32 -9.18 -23.87 -21.18
C ASP A 32 -8.66 -23.31 -19.85
N LYS A 33 -7.33 -23.36 -19.65
CA LYS A 33 -6.65 -22.83 -18.45
C LYS A 33 -6.92 -21.34 -18.24
N ARG A 34 -7.37 -20.64 -19.28
CA ARG A 34 -7.84 -19.25 -19.20
C ARG A 34 -9.13 -19.12 -18.37
N ALA A 35 -10.05 -20.07 -18.43
CA ALA A 35 -11.31 -19.97 -17.69
C ALA A 35 -11.13 -20.16 -16.17
N GLU A 36 -10.12 -20.93 -15.72
CA GLU A 36 -9.83 -21.07 -14.29
C GLU A 36 -9.11 -19.84 -13.72
N GLY A 37 -8.27 -19.16 -14.50
CA GLY A 37 -7.64 -17.89 -14.13
C GLY A 37 -8.67 -16.75 -13.99
N ASP A 38 -9.63 -16.70 -14.91
CA ASP A 38 -10.66 -15.66 -14.95
C ASP A 38 -11.67 -15.77 -13.78
N ALA A 39 -12.03 -17.00 -13.39
CA ALA A 39 -12.93 -17.25 -12.26
C ALA A 39 -12.32 -16.88 -10.89
N THR A 40 -11.01 -17.08 -10.70
CA THR A 40 -10.29 -16.72 -9.46
C THR A 40 -9.97 -15.23 -9.38
N ALA A 41 -9.77 -14.56 -10.51
CA ALA A 41 -9.42 -13.14 -10.58
C ALA A 41 -10.65 -12.21 -10.47
N THR A 42 -11.85 -12.68 -10.75
CA THR A 42 -13.05 -11.82 -10.79
C THR A 42 -13.32 -11.02 -9.51
N PRO A 43 -13.24 -11.57 -8.27
CA PRO A 43 -13.41 -10.78 -7.06
C PRO A 43 -12.28 -9.77 -6.85
N LEU A 44 -11.04 -10.11 -7.22
CA LEU A 44 -9.89 -9.21 -7.15
C LEU A 44 -10.06 -8.06 -8.15
N ALA A 45 -10.38 -8.34 -9.41
CA ALA A 45 -10.60 -7.34 -10.44
C ALA A 45 -11.69 -6.34 -10.03
N ARG A 46 -12.83 -6.84 -9.52
CA ARG A 46 -13.94 -6.01 -9.06
C ARG A 46 -13.58 -5.18 -7.82
N GLY A 47 -12.85 -5.75 -6.87
CA GLY A 47 -12.39 -5.03 -5.68
C GLY A 47 -11.42 -3.90 -6.03
N LEU A 48 -10.48 -4.15 -6.94
CA LEU A 48 -9.56 -3.13 -7.44
C LEU A 48 -10.29 -2.07 -8.28
N ALA A 49 -11.29 -2.44 -9.10
CA ALA A 49 -12.12 -1.49 -9.82
C ALA A 49 -12.88 -0.55 -8.87
N ILE A 50 -13.35 -1.05 -7.72
CA ILE A 50 -13.97 -0.21 -6.68
C ILE A 50 -12.97 0.79 -6.11
N LEU A 51 -11.74 0.38 -5.80
CA LEU A 51 -10.71 1.30 -5.32
C LEU A 51 -10.33 2.36 -6.37
N CYS A 52 -10.35 2.00 -7.66
CA CYS A 52 -10.09 2.93 -8.76
C CYS A 52 -11.28 3.85 -9.10
N ALA A 53 -12.48 3.61 -8.55
CA ALA A 53 -13.63 4.49 -8.76
C ALA A 53 -13.51 5.82 -8.00
N PHE A 54 -12.65 5.89 -7.00
CA PHE A 54 -12.36 7.11 -6.24
C PHE A 54 -11.38 7.99 -7.01
N GLY A 55 -11.54 9.31 -6.89
CA GLY A 55 -10.70 10.29 -7.56
C GLY A 55 -10.68 11.62 -6.82
N PRO A 56 -9.96 12.64 -7.33
CA PRO A 56 -9.85 13.95 -6.70
C PRO A 56 -11.20 14.59 -6.37
N ASP A 57 -12.14 14.53 -7.32
CA ASP A 57 -13.50 15.09 -7.17
C ASP A 57 -14.51 14.09 -6.61
N LYS A 58 -14.09 12.85 -6.39
CA LYS A 58 -14.91 11.71 -5.95
C LYS A 58 -14.35 11.10 -4.67
N GLY A 59 -14.06 11.92 -3.65
CA GLY A 59 -13.49 11.46 -2.39
C GLY A 59 -14.45 10.63 -1.53
N TRP A 60 -15.77 10.87 -1.66
CA TRP A 60 -16.81 10.16 -0.94
C TRP A 60 -17.88 9.64 -1.90
N LEU A 61 -18.02 8.33 -2.00
CA LEU A 61 -18.98 7.68 -2.90
C LEU A 61 -19.94 6.76 -2.14
N GLY A 62 -21.22 6.79 -2.51
CA GLY A 62 -22.22 5.84 -2.06
C GLY A 62 -22.21 4.55 -2.87
N ASN A 63 -22.85 3.51 -2.36
CA ASN A 63 -22.93 2.20 -3.04
C ASN A 63 -23.46 2.29 -4.48
N ARG A 64 -24.52 3.13 -4.72
CA ARG A 64 -25.10 3.31 -6.05
C ARG A 64 -24.15 4.05 -7.00
N GLU A 65 -23.44 5.06 -6.50
CA GLU A 65 -22.45 5.82 -7.27
C GLU A 65 -21.31 4.90 -7.73
N ILE A 66 -20.80 4.05 -6.82
CA ILE A 66 -19.76 3.05 -7.13
C ILE A 66 -20.27 2.01 -8.13
N ALA A 67 -21.53 1.54 -7.98
CA ALA A 67 -22.10 0.57 -8.91
C ALA A 67 -22.24 1.14 -10.32
N LEU A 68 -22.62 2.40 -10.45
CA LEU A 68 -22.71 3.10 -11.73
C LEU A 68 -21.33 3.31 -12.36
N GLU A 69 -20.34 3.75 -11.57
CA GLU A 69 -18.99 4.03 -12.03
C GLU A 69 -18.27 2.76 -12.50
N THR A 70 -18.46 1.65 -11.79
CA THR A 70 -17.75 0.40 -12.04
C THR A 70 -18.50 -0.56 -12.95
N GLY A 71 -19.80 -0.36 -13.19
CA GLY A 71 -20.66 -1.31 -13.89
C GLY A 71 -20.92 -2.60 -13.10
N ILE A 72 -20.52 -2.67 -11.82
CA ILE A 72 -20.69 -3.85 -10.98
C ILE A 72 -22.09 -3.83 -10.35
N PRO A 73 -22.84 -4.96 -10.34
CA PRO A 73 -24.15 -5.00 -9.69
C PRO A 73 -24.09 -4.59 -8.21
N ALA A 74 -25.01 -3.73 -7.78
CA ALA A 74 -25.04 -3.15 -6.43
C ALA A 74 -24.96 -4.17 -5.27
N PRO A 75 -25.57 -5.38 -5.33
CA PRO A 75 -25.36 -6.39 -4.28
C PRO A 75 -23.91 -6.89 -4.18
N THR A 76 -23.21 -7.00 -5.32
CA THR A 76 -21.80 -7.38 -5.37
C THR A 76 -20.92 -6.25 -4.83
N VAL A 77 -21.21 -5.01 -5.20
CA VAL A 77 -20.54 -3.82 -4.65
C VAL A 77 -20.67 -3.80 -3.13
N SER A 78 -21.89 -3.97 -2.57
CA SER A 78 -22.10 -4.02 -1.11
C SER A 78 -21.19 -5.02 -0.40
N ARG A 79 -21.08 -6.23 -0.93
CA ARG A 79 -20.23 -7.29 -0.33
C ARG A 79 -18.75 -6.95 -0.40
N LEU A 80 -18.29 -6.42 -1.53
CA LEU A 80 -16.90 -6.02 -1.71
C LEU A 80 -16.54 -4.80 -0.87
N LEU A 81 -17.44 -3.83 -0.73
CA LEU A 81 -17.26 -2.68 0.16
C LEU A 81 -17.09 -3.12 1.62
N GLN A 82 -17.93 -4.04 2.10
CA GLN A 82 -17.76 -4.62 3.45
C GLN A 82 -16.40 -5.30 3.61
N SER A 83 -15.95 -6.06 2.59
CA SER A 83 -14.63 -6.68 2.62
C SER A 83 -13.51 -5.64 2.64
N LEU A 84 -13.60 -4.59 1.82
CA LEU A 84 -12.57 -3.54 1.74
C LEU A 84 -12.52 -2.69 3.03
N VAL A 85 -13.67 -2.44 3.67
CA VAL A 85 -13.72 -1.79 5.00
C VAL A 85 -13.08 -2.69 6.06
N ALA A 86 -13.41 -3.99 6.08
CA ALA A 86 -12.84 -4.95 7.01
C ALA A 86 -11.31 -5.11 6.84
N LEU A 87 -10.81 -4.97 5.61
CA LEU A 87 -9.38 -5.00 5.27
C LEU A 87 -8.67 -3.65 5.49
N GLY A 88 -9.40 -2.59 5.87
CA GLY A 88 -8.84 -1.27 6.14
C GLY A 88 -8.51 -0.42 4.91
N TYR A 89 -8.96 -0.80 3.71
CA TYR A 89 -8.76 -0.02 2.47
C TYR A 89 -9.82 1.04 2.23
N LEU A 90 -10.99 0.87 2.83
CA LEU A 90 -12.08 1.85 2.80
C LEU A 90 -12.54 2.19 4.21
N HIS A 91 -12.95 3.42 4.39
CA HIS A 91 -13.72 3.88 5.51
C HIS A 91 -15.20 4.00 5.12
N HIS A 92 -16.09 3.70 6.07
CA HIS A 92 -17.53 3.90 5.93
C HIS A 92 -17.99 4.96 6.93
N ASP A 93 -18.66 5.97 6.44
CA ASP A 93 -19.36 6.94 7.29
C ASP A 93 -20.83 6.56 7.42
N ASP A 94 -21.20 6.11 8.63
CA ASP A 94 -22.58 5.67 8.92
C ASP A 94 -23.61 6.80 8.75
N SER A 95 -23.20 8.06 8.94
CA SER A 95 -24.10 9.21 8.87
C SER A 95 -24.50 9.54 7.43
N SER A 96 -23.57 9.56 6.50
CA SER A 96 -23.80 9.83 5.08
C SER A 96 -24.02 8.56 4.26
N ARG A 97 -23.75 7.38 4.82
CA ARG A 97 -23.71 6.08 4.12
C ARG A 97 -22.77 6.08 2.91
N LYS A 98 -21.70 6.84 3.00
CA LYS A 98 -20.67 6.94 1.96
C LYS A 98 -19.38 6.25 2.39
N TYR A 99 -18.57 5.94 1.40
CA TYR A 99 -17.26 5.32 1.55
C TYR A 99 -16.19 6.27 1.04
N ALA A 100 -15.02 6.22 1.65
CA ALA A 100 -13.83 6.93 1.21
C ALA A 100 -12.61 5.99 1.29
N LEU A 101 -11.55 6.29 0.53
CA LEU A 101 -10.30 5.57 0.62
C LEU A 101 -9.69 5.76 2.00
N ALA A 102 -9.28 4.67 2.65
CA ALA A 102 -8.57 4.68 3.92
C ALA A 102 -7.04 4.74 3.70
N PRO A 103 -6.24 5.05 4.73
CA PRO A 103 -4.79 5.17 4.59
C PRO A 103 -4.10 3.97 3.95
N ALA A 104 -4.57 2.74 4.19
CA ALA A 104 -4.02 1.54 3.57
C ALA A 104 -4.07 1.56 2.03
N ALA A 105 -4.99 2.33 1.43
CA ALA A 105 -5.06 2.51 -0.02
C ALA A 105 -3.85 3.29 -0.56
N LEU A 106 -3.35 4.27 0.19
CA LEU A 106 -2.12 5.00 -0.15
C LEU A 106 -0.92 4.05 -0.20
N SER A 107 -0.86 3.09 0.72
CA SER A 107 0.24 2.12 0.73
C SER A 107 0.32 1.29 -0.54
N LEU A 108 -0.79 1.00 -1.22
CA LEU A 108 -0.77 0.26 -2.48
C LEU A 108 -0.07 1.03 -3.62
N GLY A 109 -0.28 2.36 -3.71
CA GLY A 109 0.10 3.15 -4.88
C GLY A 109 1.45 3.83 -4.80
N TYR A 110 1.87 4.21 -3.62
CA TYR A 110 2.99 5.15 -3.49
C TYR A 110 4.37 4.51 -3.65
N ALA A 111 4.50 3.19 -3.46
CA ALA A 111 5.76 2.51 -3.72
C ALA A 111 6.21 2.63 -5.20
N ALA A 112 5.26 2.75 -6.12
CA ALA A 112 5.54 2.97 -7.55
C ALA A 112 5.93 4.42 -7.87
N VAL A 113 5.34 5.42 -7.18
CA VAL A 113 5.67 6.85 -7.40
C VAL A 113 7.02 7.23 -6.82
N ALA A 114 7.43 6.58 -5.77
CA ALA A 114 8.71 6.85 -5.11
C ALA A 114 9.89 6.08 -5.73
N ASP A 115 9.69 5.37 -6.85
CA ASP A 115 10.76 4.73 -7.61
C ASP A 115 11.63 5.81 -8.27
N PRO A 116 12.93 5.92 -7.93
CA PRO A 116 13.82 6.91 -8.53
C PRO A 116 13.92 6.78 -10.07
N GLY A 117 13.80 5.57 -10.61
CA GLY A 117 13.81 5.31 -12.05
C GLY A 117 12.58 5.88 -12.75
N ILE A 118 11.40 5.75 -12.15
CA ILE A 118 10.16 6.34 -12.67
C ILE A 118 10.21 7.87 -12.55
N GLN A 119 10.70 8.40 -11.44
CA GLN A 119 10.86 9.85 -11.25
C GLN A 119 11.87 10.44 -12.21
N GLN A 120 12.99 9.77 -12.46
CA GLN A 120 14.00 10.23 -13.38
C GLN A 120 13.51 10.18 -14.83
N ALA A 121 12.92 9.09 -15.26
CA ALA A 121 12.34 8.96 -16.60
C ALA A 121 11.20 9.97 -16.84
N ALA A 122 10.37 10.22 -15.83
CA ALA A 122 9.34 11.23 -15.88
C ALA A 122 9.93 12.64 -15.91
N GLY A 123 10.94 12.93 -15.11
CA GLY A 123 11.66 14.21 -15.09
C GLY A 123 12.35 14.50 -16.43
N ASP A 124 12.96 13.49 -17.06
CA ASP A 124 13.59 13.62 -18.36
C ASP A 124 12.55 13.91 -19.47
N ALA A 125 11.42 13.19 -19.44
CA ALA A 125 10.32 13.42 -20.37
C ALA A 125 9.69 14.82 -20.20
N MET A 126 9.57 15.29 -18.96
CA MET A 126 9.04 16.62 -18.66
C MET A 126 10.01 17.72 -19.10
N ARG A 127 11.32 17.55 -18.89
CA ARG A 127 12.32 18.49 -19.39
C ARG A 127 12.25 18.60 -20.92
N THR A 128 12.20 17.46 -21.61
CA THR A 128 12.07 17.43 -23.06
C THR A 128 10.80 18.15 -23.55
N LEU A 129 9.68 17.98 -22.85
CA LEU A 129 8.42 18.68 -23.16
C LEU A 129 8.50 20.17 -22.82
N ALA A 130 9.11 20.56 -21.72
CA ALA A 130 9.29 21.96 -21.33
C ALA A 130 10.19 22.68 -22.33
N ASP A 131 11.30 22.05 -22.74
CA ASP A 131 12.22 22.60 -23.76
C ASP A 131 11.55 22.74 -25.13
N ALA A 132 10.63 21.81 -25.46
CA ALA A 132 9.89 21.86 -26.73
C ALA A 132 8.75 22.89 -26.76
N SER A 133 8.19 23.23 -25.58
CA SER A 133 7.00 24.08 -25.45
C SER A 133 7.26 25.45 -24.85
N ASP A 134 8.48 25.73 -24.40
CA ASP A 134 8.89 26.94 -23.67
C ASP A 134 7.95 27.24 -22.45
N THR A 135 7.32 26.19 -21.92
CA THR A 135 6.42 26.26 -20.80
C THR A 135 6.76 25.18 -19.77
N GLY A 136 6.48 25.43 -18.49
CA GLY A 136 6.62 24.41 -17.46
C GLY A 136 5.65 23.24 -17.70
N ALA A 137 6.17 22.01 -17.77
CA ALA A 137 5.37 20.82 -17.98
C ALA A 137 5.14 20.09 -16.65
N PRO A 138 3.90 20.01 -16.13
CA PRO A 138 3.59 19.19 -14.97
C PRO A 138 3.57 17.71 -15.35
N LEU A 139 4.05 16.84 -14.45
CA LEU A 139 3.95 15.40 -14.63
C LEU A 139 2.50 14.96 -14.53
N GLY A 140 1.84 14.82 -15.68
CA GLY A 140 0.46 14.36 -15.80
C GLY A 140 0.35 13.05 -16.54
N ARG A 141 -0.55 12.19 -16.11
CA ARG A 141 -0.94 11.01 -16.84
C ARG A 141 -2.30 11.22 -17.48
N ARG A 142 -2.38 10.91 -18.76
CA ARG A 142 -3.57 11.09 -19.56
C ARG A 142 -4.59 10.04 -19.21
N ASP A 143 -5.29 9.81 -18.43
CA ASP A 143 -6.47 9.00 -18.19
C ASP A 143 -6.93 9.17 -16.73
N HIS A 144 -7.76 10.17 -16.53
CA HIS A 144 -8.62 10.38 -15.36
C HIS A 144 -7.98 10.73 -14.01
N VAL A 145 -6.75 11.28 -13.95
CA VAL A 145 -6.19 11.76 -12.70
C VAL A 145 -5.58 13.13 -12.88
N ASP A 146 -6.15 14.14 -12.24
CA ASP A 146 -5.48 15.43 -12.03
C ASP A 146 -4.22 15.22 -11.18
N VAL A 147 -3.08 15.63 -11.72
CA VAL A 147 -1.78 15.28 -11.18
C VAL A 147 -1.33 16.33 -10.19
N LEU A 148 -1.03 15.89 -9.01
CA LEU A 148 -0.11 16.61 -8.13
C LEU A 148 1.28 16.53 -8.77
N ALA A 149 1.71 17.58 -9.46
CA ALA A 149 3.04 17.67 -10.00
C ALA A 149 4.06 17.68 -8.85
N PRO A 150 4.93 16.67 -8.73
CA PRO A 150 5.97 16.70 -7.70
C PRO A 150 6.99 17.81 -7.94
N ASP A 151 7.27 18.13 -9.22
CA ASP A 151 8.15 19.22 -9.65
C ASP A 151 7.72 19.75 -11.01
N SER A 152 7.71 21.08 -11.19
CA SER A 152 7.64 21.70 -12.50
C SER A 152 9.06 21.89 -13.04
N ALA A 153 9.38 21.22 -14.16
CA ALA A 153 10.63 21.47 -14.85
C ALA A 153 10.46 22.75 -15.69
N THR A 154 11.25 23.76 -15.40
CA THR A 154 11.38 24.96 -16.23
C THR A 154 12.59 24.82 -17.15
N ALA A 155 12.48 25.26 -18.39
CA ALA A 155 13.60 25.40 -19.28
C ALA A 155 14.63 26.36 -18.66
N ALA A 156 15.68 25.82 -18.10
CA ALA A 156 16.80 26.60 -17.61
C ALA A 156 18.09 25.91 -18.04
N GLY A 157 18.71 26.49 -19.05
CA GLY A 157 20.02 26.08 -19.52
C GLY A 157 21.06 26.25 -18.43
N THR A 158 21.55 25.14 -17.92
CA THR A 158 22.90 25.07 -17.35
C THR A 158 23.38 23.63 -17.45
N THR A 159 24.28 23.40 -18.38
CA THR A 159 25.11 22.21 -18.49
C THR A 159 25.85 21.94 -17.18
N ARG A 160 25.55 20.85 -16.55
CA ARG A 160 26.40 20.27 -15.51
C ARG A 160 26.76 18.85 -15.88
N ASP A 161 28.06 18.67 -16.07
CA ASP A 161 28.79 17.48 -16.45
C ASP A 161 28.52 16.32 -15.48
N PRO A 162 28.11 15.13 -15.93
CA PRO A 162 27.86 13.98 -15.05
C PRO A 162 29.11 13.09 -15.03
N ARG A 163 30.13 13.49 -14.27
CA ARG A 163 31.22 12.60 -13.88
C ARG A 163 31.49 12.73 -12.38
N ALA A 164 30.72 12.04 -11.59
CA ALA A 164 31.11 11.63 -10.25
C ALA A 164 30.66 10.19 -10.04
N SER A 165 31.66 9.35 -9.97
CA SER A 165 31.68 7.91 -9.76
C SER A 165 30.70 7.40 -8.71
N ALA A 166 29.81 6.51 -9.14
CA ALA A 166 29.04 5.65 -8.27
C ALA A 166 29.95 4.54 -7.69
N GLN A 167 30.30 4.65 -6.45
CA GLN A 167 30.70 3.49 -5.66
C GLN A 167 29.49 3.03 -4.85
N SER A 168 28.95 1.89 -5.22
CA SER A 168 27.95 1.15 -4.43
C SER A 168 28.62 0.59 -3.18
N PRO A 169 28.08 0.83 -2.00
CA PRO A 169 28.39 -0.02 -0.86
C PRO A 169 27.45 -1.22 -0.87
N ALA A 170 28.09 -2.37 -0.65
CA ALA A 170 27.52 -3.69 -0.60
C ALA A 170 26.30 -3.81 0.33
N SER A 171 25.35 -4.58 -0.17
CA SER A 171 24.23 -5.20 0.50
C SER A 171 24.52 -5.64 1.95
N ALA A 172 23.93 -4.95 2.92
CA ALA A 172 23.63 -5.56 4.20
C ALA A 172 22.25 -6.20 4.09
N SER A 173 22.21 -7.50 3.92
CA SER A 173 21.03 -8.32 4.02
C SER A 173 20.47 -8.27 5.44
N ALA A 174 19.50 -7.41 5.67
CA ALA A 174 18.62 -7.58 6.82
C ALA A 174 17.77 -8.81 6.52
N SER A 175 18.04 -9.92 7.18
CA SER A 175 17.21 -11.12 7.17
C SER A 175 15.87 -10.79 7.83
N ALA A 176 14.91 -10.37 7.02
CA ALA A 176 13.52 -10.32 7.43
C ALA A 176 13.04 -11.77 7.53
N SER A 177 12.90 -12.28 8.74
CA SER A 177 12.23 -13.55 9.02
C SER A 177 10.81 -13.52 8.43
N PRO A 178 10.33 -14.65 7.88
CA PRO A 178 9.02 -14.71 7.26
C PRO A 178 7.93 -14.41 8.30
N ARG A 179 7.24 -13.30 8.15
CA ARG A 179 6.04 -12.99 8.93
C ARG A 179 4.94 -13.99 8.56
N LYS A 180 4.50 -14.78 9.50
CA LYS A 180 3.27 -15.55 9.38
C LYS A 180 2.11 -14.58 9.23
N PRO A 181 1.11 -14.86 8.36
CA PRO A 181 -0.04 -13.99 8.19
C PRO A 181 -0.77 -13.81 9.51
N GLY A 182 -1.03 -12.55 9.85
CA GLY A 182 -1.73 -12.17 11.07
C GLY A 182 -3.06 -12.88 11.22
N THR A 183 -3.27 -13.34 12.42
CA THR A 183 -4.34 -14.20 12.90
C THR A 183 -5.70 -13.53 12.81
N ALA A 184 -6.64 -14.29 12.25
CA ALA A 184 -8.07 -14.35 12.56
C ALA A 184 -8.75 -13.06 13.02
N MET A 185 -9.30 -12.36 12.07
CA MET A 185 -10.49 -11.53 12.28
C MET A 185 -11.68 -12.43 12.60
N SER A 186 -12.50 -12.00 13.56
CA SER A 186 -13.76 -12.68 13.95
C SER A 186 -14.65 -13.03 12.75
N PRO A 187 -15.37 -14.16 12.77
CA PRO A 187 -16.03 -14.74 11.61
C PRO A 187 -17.32 -14.05 11.15
N SER A 188 -17.51 -12.75 11.38
CA SER A 188 -18.75 -12.03 11.10
C SER A 188 -18.80 -11.15 9.84
N SER A 189 -17.70 -11.04 9.10
CA SER A 189 -17.72 -10.38 7.78
C SER A 189 -17.13 -11.29 6.72
N PRO A 190 -17.85 -11.56 5.61
CA PRO A 190 -17.33 -12.42 4.54
C PRO A 190 -16.27 -11.67 3.75
N VAL A 191 -15.03 -11.66 4.25
CA VAL A 191 -13.88 -11.16 3.51
C VAL A 191 -13.69 -12.05 2.28
N THR A 192 -13.67 -11.45 1.12
CA THR A 192 -13.46 -12.20 -0.11
C THR A 192 -11.99 -12.60 -0.20
N LEU A 193 -11.69 -13.86 0.07
CA LEU A 193 -10.34 -14.41 0.21
C LEU A 193 -9.40 -14.08 -0.96
N THR A 194 -9.93 -14.09 -2.19
CA THR A 194 -9.13 -13.77 -3.38
C THR A 194 -8.73 -12.30 -3.44
N LEU A 195 -9.64 -11.41 -3.01
CA LEU A 195 -9.36 -9.98 -2.92
C LEU A 195 -8.29 -9.70 -1.87
N ASP A 196 -8.44 -10.25 -0.67
CA ASP A 196 -7.46 -10.12 0.41
C ASP A 196 -6.06 -10.58 -0.02
N ARG A 197 -5.96 -11.80 -0.59
CA ARG A 197 -4.69 -12.34 -1.08
C ARG A 197 -4.07 -11.50 -2.21
N GLY A 198 -4.88 -10.96 -3.11
CA GLY A 198 -4.39 -10.07 -4.16
C GLY A 198 -3.83 -8.76 -3.62
N LEU A 199 -4.51 -8.17 -2.64
CA LEU A 199 -4.04 -6.97 -1.95
C LEU A 199 -2.77 -7.24 -1.13
N GLN A 200 -2.64 -8.41 -0.49
CA GLN A 200 -1.40 -8.85 0.18
C GLN A 200 -0.22 -8.94 -0.80
N VAL A 201 -0.45 -9.45 -2.03
CA VAL A 201 0.60 -9.48 -3.07
C VAL A 201 1.04 -8.07 -3.43
N LEU A 202 0.11 -7.12 -3.63
CA LEU A 202 0.46 -5.71 -3.90
C LEU A 202 1.23 -5.08 -2.74
N ARG A 203 0.82 -5.33 -1.50
CA ARG A 203 1.53 -4.86 -0.30
C ARG A 203 2.94 -5.42 -0.16
N ALA A 204 3.20 -6.62 -0.67
CA ALA A 204 4.52 -7.25 -0.58
C ALA A 204 5.64 -6.45 -1.27
N PHE A 205 5.32 -5.58 -2.22
CA PHE A 205 6.30 -4.71 -2.89
C PHE A 205 6.82 -3.56 -2.03
N HIS A 206 6.16 -3.28 -0.89
CA HIS A 206 6.49 -2.12 -0.05
C HIS A 206 7.85 -2.18 0.64
N ALA A 207 8.28 -3.37 1.07
CA ALA A 207 9.39 -3.48 2.02
C ALA A 207 10.73 -2.95 1.50
N ASN A 208 11.01 -3.07 0.18
CA ASN A 208 12.32 -2.70 -0.38
C ASN A 208 12.26 -1.93 -1.70
N ARG A 209 11.06 -1.66 -2.24
CA ARG A 209 10.87 -0.99 -3.55
C ARG A 209 11.67 -1.62 -4.71
N THR A 210 12.04 -2.88 -4.56
CA THR A 210 12.78 -3.65 -5.56
C THR A 210 11.86 -4.62 -6.26
N PRO A 211 12.10 -4.91 -7.54
CA PRO A 211 11.39 -5.96 -8.24
C PRO A 211 11.49 -7.30 -7.50
N LEU A 212 10.41 -8.05 -7.43
CA LEU A 212 10.29 -9.29 -6.67
C LEU A 212 10.02 -10.49 -7.57
N THR A 213 10.63 -11.62 -7.26
CA THR A 213 10.32 -12.92 -7.86
C THR A 213 9.06 -13.54 -7.23
N HIS A 214 8.48 -14.56 -7.89
CA HIS A 214 7.40 -15.35 -7.29
C HIS A 214 7.79 -15.97 -5.94
N GLY A 215 9.06 -16.37 -5.78
CA GLY A 215 9.56 -16.95 -4.53
C GLY A 215 9.57 -15.95 -3.40
N GLU A 216 10.04 -14.73 -3.65
CA GLU A 216 10.06 -13.64 -2.66
C GLU A 216 8.64 -13.18 -2.31
N LEU A 217 7.74 -13.10 -3.30
CA LEU A 217 6.32 -12.80 -3.07
C LEU A 217 5.67 -13.88 -2.18
N ALA A 218 5.92 -15.17 -2.46
CA ALA A 218 5.41 -16.27 -1.65
C ALA A 218 5.96 -16.23 -0.20
N SER A 219 7.25 -15.94 -0.05
CA SER A 219 7.89 -15.79 1.27
C SER A 219 7.31 -14.62 2.07
N ARG A 220 7.11 -13.47 1.43
CA ARG A 220 6.58 -12.27 2.09
C ARG A 220 5.11 -12.36 2.46
N THR A 221 4.31 -13.00 1.61
CA THR A 221 2.85 -13.12 1.81
C THR A 221 2.47 -14.36 2.61
N GLY A 222 3.34 -15.36 2.70
CA GLY A 222 3.01 -16.67 3.26
C GLY A 222 2.06 -17.51 2.37
N LEU A 223 1.79 -17.05 1.15
CA LEU A 223 0.90 -17.73 0.22
C LEU A 223 1.61 -18.87 -0.53
N PRO A 224 0.90 -19.95 -0.88
CA PRO A 224 1.44 -20.99 -1.76
C PRO A 224 1.89 -20.41 -3.11
N ARG A 225 2.99 -20.92 -3.68
CA ARG A 225 3.53 -20.45 -4.96
C ARG A 225 2.50 -20.50 -6.11
N SER A 226 1.62 -21.51 -6.13
CA SER A 226 0.55 -21.62 -7.13
C SER A 226 -0.46 -20.46 -7.02
N ALA A 227 -0.83 -20.08 -5.79
CA ALA A 227 -1.72 -18.93 -5.55
C ALA A 227 -1.04 -17.62 -5.96
N VAL A 228 0.23 -17.44 -5.61
CA VAL A 228 1.02 -16.26 -6.04
C VAL A 228 1.09 -16.16 -7.55
N SER A 229 1.36 -17.28 -8.25
CA SER A 229 1.42 -17.29 -9.72
C SER A 229 0.09 -16.91 -10.37
N ALA A 230 -1.04 -17.41 -9.85
CA ALA A 230 -2.36 -17.06 -10.36
C ALA A 230 -2.69 -15.58 -10.10
N LEU A 231 -2.39 -15.07 -8.89
CA LEU A 231 -2.63 -13.69 -8.52
C LEU A 231 -1.75 -12.72 -9.30
N THR A 232 -0.47 -13.04 -9.51
CA THR A 232 0.43 -12.20 -10.30
C THR A 232 0.00 -12.13 -11.76
N SER A 233 -0.46 -13.25 -12.36
CA SER A 233 -1.01 -13.22 -13.73
C SER A 233 -2.23 -12.29 -13.81
N ALA A 234 -3.18 -12.43 -12.88
CA ALA A 234 -4.36 -11.57 -12.83
C ALA A 234 -4.01 -10.08 -12.62
N LEU A 235 -3.05 -9.79 -11.75
CA LEU A 235 -2.60 -8.41 -11.49
C LEU A 235 -1.84 -7.80 -12.68
N ILE A 236 -1.14 -8.62 -13.48
CA ILE A 236 -0.52 -8.17 -14.75
C ILE A 236 -1.62 -7.82 -15.76
N ASP A 237 -2.59 -8.70 -15.95
CA ASP A 237 -3.70 -8.49 -16.90
C ASP A 237 -4.50 -7.23 -16.53
N LEU A 238 -4.59 -6.91 -15.23
CA LEU A 238 -5.24 -5.71 -14.70
C LEU A 238 -4.32 -4.47 -14.68
N GLY A 239 -3.04 -4.58 -15.04
CA GLY A 239 -2.08 -3.47 -15.08
C GLY A 239 -1.61 -2.97 -13.71
N PHE A 240 -1.82 -3.74 -12.63
CA PHE A 240 -1.37 -3.38 -11.28
C PHE A 240 0.08 -3.79 -10.99
N ILE A 241 0.59 -4.79 -11.70
CA ILE A 241 2.00 -5.16 -11.71
C ILE A 241 2.46 -5.38 -13.15
N ARG A 242 3.76 -5.34 -13.38
CA ARG A 242 4.36 -5.68 -14.67
C ARG A 242 5.62 -6.51 -14.47
N ARG A 243 6.02 -7.24 -15.50
CA ARG A 243 7.31 -7.94 -15.53
C ARG A 243 8.42 -6.94 -15.84
N VAL A 244 9.54 -7.10 -15.18
CA VAL A 244 10.76 -6.38 -15.54
C VAL A 244 11.30 -6.96 -16.85
N ALA A 245 11.68 -6.11 -17.79
CA ALA A 245 12.20 -6.55 -19.08
C ALA A 245 13.48 -7.36 -18.89
N GLY A 246 13.51 -8.60 -19.48
CA GLY A 246 14.67 -9.48 -19.38
C GLY A 246 14.86 -10.17 -18.02
N ASP A 247 13.92 -10.06 -17.08
CA ASP A 247 14.01 -10.65 -15.74
C ASP A 247 12.75 -11.45 -15.39
N ALA A 248 12.89 -12.40 -14.47
CA ALA A 248 11.76 -13.14 -13.89
C ALA A 248 11.06 -12.41 -12.75
N ARG A 249 11.43 -11.14 -12.48
CA ARG A 249 10.91 -10.30 -11.41
C ARG A 249 9.73 -9.46 -11.87
N PHE A 250 8.95 -9.03 -10.88
CA PHE A 250 7.78 -8.18 -11.05
C PHE A 250 8.00 -6.87 -10.30
N GLU A 251 7.38 -5.82 -10.80
CA GLU A 251 7.31 -4.51 -10.16
C GLU A 251 5.89 -3.96 -10.23
N LEU A 252 5.59 -2.94 -9.42
CA LEU A 252 4.28 -2.31 -9.43
C LEU A 252 4.00 -1.63 -10.77
N GLY A 253 2.79 -1.83 -11.27
CA GLY A 253 2.30 -1.22 -12.48
C GLY A 253 1.69 0.17 -12.23
N PRO A 254 1.37 0.90 -13.30
CA PRO A 254 0.90 2.27 -13.20
C PRO A 254 -0.50 2.41 -12.55
N ASN A 255 -1.37 1.39 -12.62
CA ASN A 255 -2.73 1.50 -12.09
C ASN A 255 -2.78 1.61 -10.55
N VAL A 256 -1.71 1.18 -9.87
CA VAL A 256 -1.58 1.30 -8.41
C VAL A 256 -1.43 2.76 -7.99
N VAL A 257 -0.74 3.57 -8.82
CA VAL A 257 -0.45 4.99 -8.54
C VAL A 257 -1.75 5.80 -8.40
N GLY A 258 -2.73 5.53 -9.28
CA GLY A 258 -4.01 6.23 -9.27
C GLY A 258 -4.77 6.13 -7.94
N ILE A 259 -4.72 4.96 -7.29
CA ILE A 259 -5.37 4.75 -5.98
C ILE A 259 -4.71 5.61 -4.90
N GLY A 260 -3.37 5.63 -4.86
CA GLY A 260 -2.64 6.45 -3.88
C GLY A 260 -2.85 7.95 -4.08
N GLN A 261 -2.88 8.40 -5.34
CA GLN A 261 -3.15 9.79 -5.68
C GLN A 261 -4.59 10.20 -5.34
N ALA A 262 -5.57 9.32 -5.59
CA ALA A 262 -6.96 9.58 -5.21
C ALA A 262 -7.11 9.76 -3.70
N TYR A 263 -6.41 8.93 -2.89
CA TYR A 263 -6.37 9.13 -1.44
C TYR A 263 -5.77 10.49 -1.05
N LEU A 264 -4.62 10.85 -1.62
CA LEU A 264 -3.94 12.11 -1.29
C LEU A 264 -4.76 13.33 -1.72
N ALA A 265 -5.43 13.28 -2.86
CA ALA A 265 -6.27 14.36 -3.35
C ALA A 265 -7.52 14.56 -2.47
N ALA A 266 -8.09 13.46 -1.97
CA ALA A 266 -9.22 13.50 -1.05
C ALA A 266 -8.84 13.85 0.41
N ASN A 267 -7.55 13.76 0.76
CA ASN A 267 -7.06 13.99 2.12
C ASN A 267 -6.44 15.39 2.26
N PRO A 268 -7.12 16.35 2.89
CA PRO A 268 -6.63 17.73 3.02
C PRO A 268 -5.44 17.87 3.99
N VAL A 269 -5.16 16.88 4.81
CA VAL A 269 -4.04 16.91 5.78
C VAL A 269 -2.71 17.07 5.07
N THR A 270 -2.47 16.27 4.01
CA THR A 270 -1.19 16.24 3.30
C THR A 270 -0.82 17.60 2.70
N PRO A 271 -1.63 18.23 1.83
CA PRO A 271 -1.26 19.51 1.23
C PRO A 271 -1.12 20.66 2.25
N LEU A 272 -1.92 20.64 3.31
CA LEU A 272 -1.83 21.65 4.37
C LEU A 272 -0.60 21.48 5.27
N ALA A 273 -0.25 20.23 5.60
CA ALA A 273 0.91 19.96 6.47
C ALA A 273 2.25 20.14 5.74
N GLN A 274 2.33 19.87 4.44
CA GLN A 274 3.59 19.84 3.70
C GLN A 274 4.41 21.15 3.77
N PRO A 275 3.87 22.37 3.54
CA PRO A 275 4.66 23.60 3.62
C PRO A 275 5.18 23.87 5.04
N PHE A 276 4.39 23.54 6.06
CA PHE A 276 4.78 23.64 7.46
C PHE A 276 5.91 22.65 7.78
N MET A 277 5.77 21.39 7.35
CA MET A 277 6.77 20.35 7.59
C MET A 277 8.09 20.62 6.85
N GLN A 278 8.05 21.25 5.66
CA GLN A 278 9.26 21.66 4.95
C GLN A 278 10.06 22.68 5.77
N LYS A 279 9.41 23.74 6.26
CA LYS A 279 10.05 24.74 7.12
C LYS A 279 10.64 24.11 8.38
N LEU A 280 9.96 23.15 8.97
CA LEU A 280 10.45 22.42 10.14
C LEU A 280 11.67 21.56 9.79
N ALA A 281 11.61 20.81 8.68
CA ALA A 281 12.70 19.97 8.20
C ALA A 281 13.98 20.77 7.91
N ASP A 282 13.84 21.92 7.25
CA ASP A 282 14.97 22.83 6.95
C ASP A 282 15.57 23.42 8.21
N ARG A 283 14.72 23.86 9.17
CA ARG A 283 15.17 24.40 10.48
C ARG A 283 15.93 23.37 11.32
N LEU A 284 15.46 22.10 11.28
CA LEU A 284 16.04 21.02 12.09
C LEU A 284 17.17 20.27 11.39
N ASP A 285 17.37 20.53 10.10
CA ASP A 285 18.26 19.74 9.25
C ASP A 285 18.00 18.23 9.45
N ALA A 286 16.73 17.85 9.31
CA ALA A 286 16.24 16.50 9.59
C ALA A 286 15.08 16.13 8.66
N SER A 287 14.82 14.84 8.50
CA SER A 287 13.58 14.38 7.89
C SER A 287 12.42 14.49 8.87
N VAL A 288 11.28 14.99 8.42
CA VAL A 288 10.05 15.12 9.22
C VAL A 288 8.95 14.31 8.58
N ALA A 289 8.26 13.48 9.37
CA ALA A 289 7.18 12.63 8.91
C ALA A 289 5.95 12.76 9.82
N LEU A 290 4.77 12.75 9.19
CA LEU A 290 3.48 12.60 9.84
C LEU A 290 2.90 11.25 9.41
N ALA A 291 2.52 10.42 10.38
CA ALA A 291 2.08 9.05 10.08
C ALA A 291 0.78 8.68 10.81
N VAL A 292 0.08 7.74 10.19
CA VAL A 292 -1.10 7.04 10.71
C VAL A 292 -0.81 5.54 10.78
N PRO A 293 -1.56 4.77 11.57
CA PRO A 293 -1.39 3.32 11.62
C PRO A 293 -1.87 2.65 10.33
N ASP A 294 -1.17 1.60 9.94
CA ASP A 294 -1.60 0.64 8.93
C ASP A 294 -1.25 -0.78 9.40
N HIS A 295 -2.19 -1.47 10.00
CA HIS A 295 -2.02 -2.78 10.65
C HIS A 295 -0.96 -2.74 11.78
N LEU A 296 0.19 -3.35 11.57
CA LEU A 296 1.32 -3.38 12.51
C LEU A 296 2.47 -2.43 12.10
N ASP A 297 2.21 -1.59 11.12
CA ASP A 297 3.13 -0.59 10.61
C ASP A 297 2.56 0.83 10.78
N MET A 298 3.41 1.82 10.58
CA MET A 298 3.03 3.23 10.45
C MET A 298 3.20 3.67 9.00
N LEU A 299 2.17 4.29 8.44
CA LEU A 299 2.14 4.80 7.08
C LEU A 299 2.40 6.31 7.09
N TYR A 300 3.40 6.75 6.35
CA TYR A 300 3.67 8.18 6.18
C TYR A 300 2.63 8.83 5.25
N VAL A 301 1.80 9.71 5.79
CA VAL A 301 0.82 10.50 5.02
C VAL A 301 1.38 11.85 4.60
N ALA A 302 2.40 12.36 5.29
CA ALA A 302 3.18 13.52 4.87
C ALA A 302 4.65 13.30 5.25
N HIS A 303 5.58 13.76 4.40
CA HIS A 303 7.02 13.64 4.62
C HIS A 303 7.75 14.79 3.95
N ARG A 304 8.76 15.33 4.63
CA ARG A 304 9.69 16.33 4.10
C ARG A 304 11.09 16.09 4.66
N SER A 305 12.09 16.39 3.88
CA SER A 305 13.51 16.32 4.30
C SER A 305 14.15 17.67 4.19
N GLY A 306 15.03 17.98 5.12
CA GLY A 306 15.89 19.15 5.05
C GLY A 306 16.81 19.08 3.82
N THR A 307 17.22 20.25 3.32
CA THR A 307 17.98 20.37 2.06
C THR A 307 19.37 19.71 2.08
N ARG A 308 19.94 19.48 3.28
CA ARG A 308 21.26 18.84 3.47
C ARG A 308 21.21 17.34 3.65
N ILE A 309 20.02 16.77 3.82
CA ILE A 309 19.89 15.33 4.03
C ILE A 309 19.98 14.63 2.69
N ALA A 310 21.05 13.87 2.52
CA ALA A 310 21.21 12.96 1.38
C ALA A 310 20.08 11.92 1.42
N THR A 311 19.26 12.01 0.46
CA THR A 311 18.03 11.32 0.14
C THR A 311 17.62 10.15 0.99
N PRO A 312 16.58 10.28 1.74
CA PRO A 312 15.94 9.14 2.38
C PRO A 312 15.25 8.27 1.31
N ARG A 313 15.44 6.99 1.44
CA ARG A 313 14.62 5.98 0.72
C ARG A 313 13.17 5.97 1.19
N MET A 314 12.76 6.98 1.97
CA MET A 314 11.43 7.11 2.57
C MET A 314 10.73 8.35 2.04
N GLY A 315 9.42 8.28 1.95
CA GLY A 315 8.56 9.36 1.50
C GLY A 315 7.12 9.10 1.91
N ILE A 316 6.21 9.91 1.43
CA ILE A 316 4.77 9.67 1.61
C ILE A 316 4.48 8.23 1.14
N GLY A 317 3.57 7.51 1.81
CA GLY A 317 3.25 6.11 1.51
C GLY A 317 4.27 5.07 2.00
N SER A 318 5.41 5.49 2.56
CA SER A 318 6.33 4.53 3.20
C SER A 318 5.71 3.91 4.44
N LEU A 319 5.93 2.61 4.60
CA LEU A 319 5.58 1.84 5.79
C LEU A 319 6.82 1.64 6.64
N VAL A 320 6.70 1.91 7.93
CA VAL A 320 7.75 1.65 8.92
C VAL A 320 7.19 0.81 10.08
N PRO A 321 7.95 -0.12 10.65
CA PRO A 321 7.46 -0.98 11.73
C PRO A 321 7.00 -0.18 12.95
N MET A 322 5.81 -0.48 13.46
CA MET A 322 5.24 0.23 14.61
C MET A 322 6.02 -0.07 15.90
N GLY A 323 6.47 -1.31 16.10
CA GLY A 323 7.09 -1.74 17.36
C GLY A 323 8.53 -1.28 17.56
N THR A 324 9.27 -0.93 16.48
CA THR A 324 10.72 -0.64 16.52
C THR A 324 11.08 0.79 16.13
N THR A 325 10.09 1.63 15.83
CA THR A 325 10.32 3.02 15.43
C THR A 325 9.76 4.00 16.46
N ALA A 326 10.40 5.16 16.62
CA ALA A 326 9.91 6.20 17.52
C ALA A 326 8.48 6.64 17.17
N ILE A 327 8.17 6.76 15.87
CA ILE A 327 6.86 7.20 15.39
C ILE A 327 5.76 6.20 15.73
N GLY A 328 6.02 4.90 15.62
CA GLY A 328 5.05 3.86 16.00
C GLY A 328 4.83 3.80 17.50
N ARG A 329 5.89 3.87 18.28
CA ARG A 329 5.82 3.88 19.75
C ARG A 329 5.13 5.14 20.27
N ALA A 330 5.34 6.29 19.65
CA ALA A 330 4.63 7.51 19.98
C ALA A 330 3.13 7.41 19.70
N TRP A 331 2.76 6.84 18.56
CA TRP A 331 1.35 6.59 18.26
C TRP A 331 0.71 5.62 19.27
N LEU A 332 1.37 4.51 19.60
CA LEU A 332 0.92 3.56 20.62
C LEU A 332 0.67 4.25 21.97
N CYS A 333 1.58 5.13 22.39
CA CYS A 333 1.45 5.87 23.64
C CYS A 333 0.23 6.81 23.63
N GLY A 334 -0.13 7.37 22.49
CA GLY A 334 -1.31 8.23 22.31
C GLY A 334 -2.65 7.49 22.35
N LEU A 335 -2.66 6.16 22.28
CA LEU A 335 -3.87 5.33 22.34
C LEU A 335 -4.45 5.26 23.77
N PRO A 336 -5.80 5.13 23.90
CA PRO A 336 -6.42 4.70 25.13
C PRO A 336 -5.91 3.31 25.57
N ASP A 337 -5.78 3.08 26.87
CA ASP A 337 -5.18 1.87 27.45
C ASP A 337 -5.71 0.53 26.89
N PRO A 338 -7.02 0.32 26.72
CA PRO A 338 -7.51 -0.95 26.19
C PRO A 338 -7.03 -1.22 24.74
N LEU A 339 -7.05 -0.17 23.90
CA LEU A 339 -6.61 -0.26 22.50
C LEU A 339 -5.10 -0.43 22.42
N ARG A 340 -4.35 0.31 23.24
CA ARG A 340 -2.90 0.20 23.33
C ARG A 340 -2.45 -1.20 23.70
N ARG A 341 -3.02 -1.79 24.75
CA ARG A 341 -2.71 -3.18 25.16
C ARG A 341 -3.00 -4.19 24.07
N ARG A 342 -4.15 -4.06 23.40
CA ARG A 342 -4.50 -4.93 22.28
C ARG A 342 -3.48 -4.82 21.14
N GLN A 343 -3.08 -3.61 20.77
CA GLN A 343 -2.13 -3.38 19.68
C GLN A 343 -0.74 -3.92 20.02
N ILE A 344 -0.28 -3.71 21.26
CA ILE A 344 1.01 -4.27 21.73
C ILE A 344 0.98 -5.80 21.73
N ALA A 345 -0.11 -6.41 22.17
CA ALA A 345 -0.26 -7.88 22.13
C ALA A 345 -0.14 -8.42 20.69
N GLN A 346 -0.79 -7.78 19.72
CA GLN A 346 -0.67 -8.14 18.30
C GLN A 346 0.76 -7.98 17.75
N LEU A 347 1.45 -6.90 18.14
CA LEU A 347 2.84 -6.66 17.75
C LEU A 347 3.78 -7.72 18.32
N THR A 348 3.64 -8.07 19.59
CA THR A 348 4.48 -9.08 20.25
C THR A 348 4.19 -10.49 19.73
N GLU A 349 2.93 -10.83 19.47
CA GLU A 349 2.55 -12.10 18.85
C GLU A 349 3.18 -12.23 17.45
N ALA A 350 3.07 -11.20 16.63
CA ALA A 350 3.64 -11.18 15.27
C ALA A 350 5.18 -11.20 15.26
N ALA A 351 5.83 -10.72 16.32
CA ALA A 351 7.28 -10.64 16.44
C ALA A 351 7.94 -12.00 16.74
N GLY A 352 7.19 -12.98 17.23
CA GLY A 352 7.73 -14.31 17.55
C GLY A 352 8.92 -14.24 18.50
N PRO A 353 10.11 -14.73 18.10
CA PRO A 353 11.31 -14.72 18.97
C PRO A 353 11.76 -13.32 19.45
N GLN A 354 11.37 -12.27 18.72
CA GLN A 354 11.72 -10.89 19.07
C GLN A 354 10.71 -10.20 19.99
N ALA A 355 9.66 -10.89 20.42
CA ALA A 355 8.56 -10.35 21.23
C ALA A 355 9.03 -9.57 22.46
N ASN A 356 9.95 -10.16 23.24
CA ASN A 356 10.48 -9.54 24.45
C ASN A 356 11.30 -8.26 24.16
N ALA A 357 12.09 -8.27 23.09
CA ALA A 357 12.87 -7.10 22.71
C ALA A 357 11.94 -5.95 22.24
N ILE A 358 10.90 -6.26 21.46
CA ILE A 358 9.91 -5.27 21.04
C ILE A 358 9.13 -4.71 22.23
N ALA A 359 8.67 -5.56 23.15
CA ALA A 359 7.98 -5.11 24.35
C ALA A 359 8.85 -4.20 25.22
N ALA A 360 10.10 -4.59 25.48
CA ALA A 360 11.06 -3.77 26.22
C ALA A 360 11.34 -2.42 25.55
N GLY A 361 11.51 -2.41 24.22
CA GLY A 361 11.71 -1.17 23.46
C GLY A 361 10.48 -0.24 23.48
N ILE A 362 9.26 -0.79 23.48
CA ILE A 362 8.02 0.00 23.63
C ILE A 362 7.96 0.62 25.03
N GLU A 363 8.23 -0.15 26.10
CA GLU A 363 8.22 0.36 27.48
C GLU A 363 9.29 1.44 27.71
N ALA A 364 10.49 1.25 27.18
CA ALA A 364 11.56 2.26 27.24
C ALA A 364 11.13 3.57 26.55
N ALA A 365 10.52 3.49 25.36
CA ALA A 365 10.01 4.66 24.65
C ALA A 365 8.86 5.36 25.39
N PHE A 366 8.02 4.62 26.10
CA PHE A 366 6.98 5.21 26.95
C PHE A 366 7.58 5.93 28.18
N ALA A 367 8.65 5.39 28.74
CA ALA A 367 9.39 6.07 29.80
C ALA A 367 10.04 7.37 29.27
N ASP A 368 10.66 7.33 28.10
CA ASP A 368 11.22 8.51 27.43
C ASP A 368 10.14 9.58 27.18
N LEU A 369 8.98 9.20 26.66
CA LEU A 369 7.88 10.14 26.41
C LEU A 369 7.41 10.81 27.70
N ARG A 370 7.31 10.05 28.80
CA ARG A 370 6.94 10.61 30.12
C ARG A 370 8.00 11.60 30.65
N ALA A 371 9.27 11.25 30.47
CA ALA A 371 10.38 12.06 30.99
C ALA A 371 10.66 13.32 30.13
N THR A 372 10.64 13.17 28.81
CA THR A 372 11.11 14.20 27.87
C THR A 372 9.99 14.78 27.00
N GLY A 373 8.89 14.07 26.84
CA GLY A 373 7.76 14.38 25.98
C GLY A 373 7.93 13.89 24.55
N VAL A 374 8.94 13.05 24.26
CA VAL A 374 9.14 12.38 22.97
C VAL A 374 9.58 10.94 23.17
N CYS A 375 9.24 10.06 22.25
CA CYS A 375 9.85 8.73 22.11
C CYS A 375 11.14 8.87 21.31
N LEU A 376 12.17 8.12 21.70
CA LEU A 376 13.44 8.01 20.98
C LEU A 376 13.60 6.60 20.40
N SER A 377 14.19 6.48 19.22
CA SER A 377 14.71 5.23 18.65
C SER A 377 16.08 5.49 18.03
N LEU A 378 17.06 4.61 18.33
CA LEU A 378 18.44 4.69 17.89
C LEU A 378 18.84 3.38 17.20
N GLY A 379 19.12 3.43 15.92
CA GLY A 379 19.65 2.30 15.14
C GLY A 379 18.75 1.07 14.99
N GLU A 380 17.54 1.06 15.57
CA GLU A 380 16.68 -0.12 15.64
C GLU A 380 16.03 -0.49 14.28
N ASN A 381 15.63 0.49 13.50
CA ASN A 381 15.04 0.29 12.18
C ASN A 381 16.05 0.45 11.05
N GLN A 382 16.96 1.38 11.20
CA GLN A 382 18.04 1.65 10.26
C GLN A 382 19.31 1.95 11.07
N ARG A 383 20.41 1.25 10.74
CA ARG A 383 21.72 1.48 11.37
C ARG A 383 22.11 2.95 11.22
N ASP A 384 22.76 3.50 12.24
CA ASP A 384 23.25 4.88 12.28
C ASP A 384 22.16 5.94 12.11
N ALA A 385 20.89 5.58 12.33
CA ALA A 385 19.79 6.51 12.32
C ALA A 385 19.26 6.78 13.73
N TRP A 386 18.91 8.04 13.97
CA TRP A 386 18.13 8.41 15.14
C TRP A 386 16.75 8.94 14.70
N SER A 387 15.75 8.73 15.52
CA SER A 387 14.44 9.37 15.34
C SER A 387 13.79 9.69 16.68
N MET A 388 13.11 10.83 16.73
CA MET A 388 12.28 11.27 17.85
C MET A 388 10.87 11.52 17.37
N ALA A 389 9.88 11.16 18.19
CA ALA A 389 8.48 11.29 17.82
C ALA A 389 7.59 11.55 19.02
N LEU A 390 6.43 12.16 18.77
CA LEU A 390 5.36 12.36 19.72
C LEU A 390 3.98 12.19 19.09
N PRO A 391 2.96 11.82 19.86
CA PRO A 391 1.59 11.73 19.37
C PRO A 391 1.01 13.12 19.13
N VAL A 392 0.24 13.28 18.06
CA VAL A 392 -0.50 14.50 17.75
C VAL A 392 -1.95 14.17 17.39
N ARG A 393 -2.88 15.00 17.86
CA ARG A 393 -4.31 14.87 17.52
C ARG A 393 -4.70 16.01 16.60
N VAL A 394 -5.19 15.66 15.41
CA VAL A 394 -5.51 16.62 14.36
C VAL A 394 -6.97 16.52 13.92
N GLY A 395 -7.46 17.62 13.38
CA GLY A 395 -8.79 17.69 12.81
C GLY A 395 -9.93 17.74 13.82
N VAL A 396 -11.13 17.90 13.27
CA VAL A 396 -12.39 17.95 14.04
C VAL A 396 -12.60 16.66 14.83
N SER A 397 -12.28 15.50 14.22
CA SER A 397 -12.42 14.16 14.84
C SER A 397 -11.33 13.84 15.84
N LYS A 398 -10.34 14.74 16.08
CA LYS A 398 -9.19 14.47 16.95
C LYS A 398 -8.43 13.20 16.57
N THR A 399 -8.31 12.94 15.28
CA THR A 399 -7.61 11.76 14.76
C THR A 399 -6.20 11.69 15.30
N LEU A 400 -5.85 10.55 15.91
CA LEU A 400 -4.51 10.32 16.46
C LEU A 400 -3.53 9.99 15.33
N MET A 401 -2.53 10.83 15.19
CA MET A 401 -1.37 10.66 14.32
C MET A 401 -0.08 10.72 15.15
N ALA A 402 1.05 10.45 14.53
CA ALA A 402 2.36 10.67 15.14
C ALA A 402 3.21 11.57 14.25
N LEU A 403 3.85 12.57 14.85
CA LEU A 403 4.82 13.45 14.22
C LEU A 403 6.21 13.02 14.63
N SER A 404 7.13 12.84 13.68
CA SER A 404 8.52 12.47 13.96
C SER A 404 9.49 13.35 13.20
N CYS A 405 10.71 13.45 13.74
CA CYS A 405 11.86 13.86 12.98
C CYS A 405 13.03 12.91 13.23
N GLY A 406 13.95 12.80 12.26
CA GLY A 406 15.11 11.92 12.35
C GLY A 406 16.10 12.14 11.23
N ALA A 407 17.31 11.63 11.44
CA ALA A 407 18.37 11.66 10.45
C ALA A 407 19.25 10.41 10.55
N VAL A 408 20.03 10.17 9.50
CA VAL A 408 21.12 9.19 9.52
C VAL A 408 22.38 9.93 9.90
N GLU A 409 22.95 9.57 11.03
CA GLU A 409 24.13 10.20 11.60
C GLU A 409 24.95 9.13 12.33
N PRO A 410 26.14 8.81 11.84
CA PRO A 410 27.05 7.91 12.56
C PRO A 410 27.42 8.49 13.93
N GLN A 411 27.22 7.72 15.00
CA GLN A 411 27.53 8.13 16.38
C GLN A 411 26.86 9.45 16.80
N PRO A 412 25.51 9.51 16.84
CA PRO A 412 24.80 10.73 17.18
C PRO A 412 25.04 11.16 18.64
N ASP A 413 25.31 12.45 18.86
CA ASP A 413 25.25 13.03 20.23
C ASP A 413 23.78 13.20 20.63
N VAL A 414 23.27 12.17 21.32
CA VAL A 414 21.86 12.09 21.70
C VAL A 414 21.44 13.28 22.58
N ASP A 415 22.30 13.76 23.46
CA ASP A 415 21.98 14.86 24.37
C ASP A 415 21.93 16.20 23.64
N ALA A 416 22.86 16.44 22.72
CA ALA A 416 22.80 17.62 21.85
C ALA A 416 21.57 17.60 20.95
N ILE A 417 21.25 16.45 20.37
CA ILE A 417 20.06 16.26 19.55
C ILE A 417 18.78 16.50 20.38
N ARG A 418 18.68 15.92 21.59
CA ARG A 418 17.52 16.14 22.47
C ARG A 418 17.33 17.61 22.81
N ARG A 419 18.38 18.33 23.17
CA ARG A 419 18.32 19.77 23.49
C ARG A 419 17.79 20.59 22.30
N ARG A 420 18.16 20.24 21.09
CA ARG A 420 17.76 20.93 19.86
C ARG A 420 16.35 20.54 19.40
N ILE A 421 16.07 19.22 19.35
CA ILE A 421 14.90 18.67 18.66
C ILE A 421 13.65 18.69 19.56
N VAL A 422 13.77 18.31 20.83
CA VAL A 422 12.58 18.13 21.69
C VAL A 422 11.73 19.39 21.80
N PRO A 423 12.28 20.58 22.09
CA PRO A 423 11.47 21.80 22.17
C PRO A 423 10.81 22.14 20.82
N ALA A 424 11.57 22.01 19.73
CA ALA A 424 11.09 22.33 18.40
C ALA A 424 9.97 21.37 17.93
N LEU A 425 10.11 20.07 18.20
CA LEU A 425 9.12 19.06 17.82
C LEU A 425 7.82 19.21 18.64
N LYS A 426 7.92 19.54 19.95
CA LYS A 426 6.76 19.84 20.79
C LYS A 426 6.00 21.07 20.29
N GLN A 427 6.72 22.14 20.00
CA GLN A 427 6.11 23.35 19.45
C GLN A 427 5.46 23.07 18.09
N ALA A 428 6.13 22.32 17.22
CA ALA A 428 5.62 21.93 15.93
C ALA A 428 4.34 21.10 16.02
N ALA A 429 4.21 20.22 17.01
CA ALA A 429 2.99 19.44 17.22
C ALA A 429 1.79 20.33 17.59
N ILE A 430 2.00 21.35 18.42
CA ILE A 430 0.96 22.33 18.78
C ILE A 430 0.54 23.15 17.57
N GLU A 431 1.52 23.64 16.80
CA GLU A 431 1.27 24.44 15.59
C GLU A 431 0.54 23.61 14.52
N LEU A 432 0.98 22.36 14.30
CA LEU A 432 0.34 21.44 13.36
C LEU A 432 -1.10 21.11 13.79
N ALA A 433 -1.33 20.83 15.07
CA ALA A 433 -2.67 20.57 15.59
C ALA A 433 -3.58 21.80 15.44
N THR A 434 -3.03 23.01 15.54
CA THR A 434 -3.74 24.26 15.32
C THR A 434 -4.04 24.49 13.84
N LEU A 435 -3.05 24.30 12.98
CA LEU A 435 -3.17 24.41 11.52
C LEU A 435 -4.26 23.47 10.95
N LEU A 436 -4.32 22.28 11.49
CA LEU A 436 -5.25 21.23 11.02
C LEU A 436 -6.54 21.15 11.86
N ARG A 437 -6.82 22.11 12.76
CA ARG A 437 -7.94 22.04 13.71
C ARG A 437 -9.29 21.80 13.05
N ASP A 438 -9.57 22.54 11.99
CA ASP A 438 -10.87 22.55 11.30
C ASP A 438 -10.93 21.55 10.14
N VAL A 439 -9.83 20.84 9.90
CA VAL A 439 -9.74 19.83 8.87
C VAL A 439 -10.54 18.59 9.32
N ARG A 440 -11.34 18.06 8.41
CA ARG A 440 -11.81 16.68 8.54
C ARG A 440 -10.74 15.82 7.89
N PRO A 441 -9.80 15.24 8.66
CA PRO A 441 -8.88 14.28 8.08
C PRO A 441 -9.73 13.25 7.36
N GLY A 442 -9.34 12.88 6.18
CA GLY A 442 -9.89 11.68 5.58
C GLY A 442 -9.78 10.54 6.60
N PRO A 443 -10.60 9.56 6.49
CA PRO A 443 -10.63 8.42 7.40
C PRO A 443 -9.28 7.74 7.48
#